data_b1cdc10847b983bc6cc99616b0b2208b
#
_entry.id   b1cdc10847b983bc6cc99616b0b2208b
#
_cell.length_a   1.000
_cell.length_b   1.000
_cell.length_c   1.000
_cell.angle_alpha   90.00
_cell.angle_beta   90.00
_cell.angle_gamma   90.00
#
_symmetry.space_group_name_H-M   'P 1'
#
loop_
_entity.id
_entity.type
_entity.pdbx_description
1 polymer ?
#
loop_
_entity_poly.entity_id
_entity_poly.type
_entity_poly.pdbx_seq_one_letter_code
_entity_poly.pdbx_strand_id
1 'polypeptide(L)'
;MGKFAEISGTRIFLFIFVFCYLPAFGQVLVTDGDTIRYQGEKIRLDGIDAPEINQQCKTKNKFWNCGDQAANALKNLIKNKSNKKLNCEGISIDKYGRQLSTCFFDDLNINKWMIENGWALAYRYYSKRYIESENKARQLKKGIWQGEFIYPWNWRKGKRLIAHQNSQKCQIKGNISSKGEKIYHTPEGMDYLNTKISEKKGERWFCSEPEALAKGWRKSRR
;
A
#
# COMPACT_ATOMS: atom_id res chain seq x y z
N MET A 1 -19.45 -81.08 -43.25
CA MET A 1 -18.66 -79.87 -43.60
C MET A 1 -19.22 -78.74 -42.73
N GLY A 2 -18.62 -78.53 -41.58
CA GLY A 2 -19.03 -77.49 -40.62
C GLY A 2 -17.98 -76.41 -40.59
N LYS A 3 -18.37 -75.14 -40.86
CA LYS A 3 -17.50 -73.98 -40.76
C LYS A 3 -17.55 -73.44 -39.34
N PHE A 4 -16.40 -73.44 -38.64
CA PHE A 4 -16.24 -72.75 -37.39
C PHE A 4 -16.05 -71.25 -37.67
N ALA A 5 -16.86 -70.40 -37.02
CA ALA A 5 -16.68 -68.94 -37.04
C ALA A 5 -15.77 -68.53 -35.87
N GLU A 6 -14.66 -67.88 -36.19
CA GLU A 6 -13.78 -67.23 -35.21
C GLU A 6 -14.45 -65.96 -34.67
N ILE A 7 -14.61 -65.91 -33.37
CA ILE A 7 -15.04 -64.68 -32.66
C ILE A 7 -13.80 -63.90 -32.29
N SER A 8 -13.54 -62.82 -33.03
CA SER A 8 -12.48 -61.85 -32.73
C SER A 8 -12.85 -61.06 -31.45
N GLY A 9 -12.13 -61.33 -30.36
CA GLY A 9 -12.27 -60.63 -29.09
C GLY A 9 -11.56 -59.28 -29.12
N THR A 10 -12.33 -58.20 -29.31
CA THR A 10 -11.81 -56.82 -29.18
C THR A 10 -11.53 -56.53 -27.69
N ARG A 11 -10.27 -56.50 -27.31
CA ARG A 11 -9.85 -56.07 -25.95
C ARG A 11 -9.99 -54.54 -25.85
N ILE A 12 -11.01 -54.07 -25.16
CA ILE A 12 -11.17 -52.68 -24.79
C ILE A 12 -10.20 -52.37 -23.64
N PHE A 13 -9.13 -51.69 -23.94
CA PHE A 13 -8.26 -51.12 -22.90
C PHE A 13 -8.93 -49.88 -22.30
N LEU A 14 -9.47 -50.06 -21.11
CA LEU A 14 -10.03 -48.93 -20.30
C LEU A 14 -8.84 -48.14 -19.74
N PHE A 15 -8.48 -47.03 -20.40
CA PHE A 15 -7.54 -46.08 -19.85
C PHE A 15 -8.21 -45.32 -18.68
N ILE A 16 -7.90 -45.74 -17.45
CA ILE A 16 -8.27 -45.00 -16.25
C ILE A 16 -7.37 -43.73 -16.19
N PHE A 17 -7.89 -42.60 -16.62
CA PHE A 17 -7.27 -41.30 -16.38
C PHE A 17 -7.39 -41.02 -14.88
N VAL A 18 -6.33 -41.26 -14.12
CA VAL A 18 -6.19 -40.79 -12.75
C VAL A 18 -5.97 -39.26 -12.83
N PHE A 19 -7.05 -38.50 -12.69
CA PHE A 19 -6.97 -37.07 -12.48
C PHE A 19 -6.30 -36.82 -11.12
N CYS A 20 -5.02 -36.52 -11.14
CA CYS A 20 -4.28 -36.05 -9.97
C CYS A 20 -4.82 -34.64 -9.65
N TYR A 21 -5.79 -34.52 -8.75
CA TYR A 21 -6.23 -33.26 -8.20
C TYR A 21 -5.08 -32.69 -7.34
N LEU A 22 -4.24 -31.85 -7.92
CA LEU A 22 -3.36 -31.01 -7.14
C LEU A 22 -4.22 -30.02 -6.36
N PRO A 23 -4.06 -29.92 -5.03
CA PRO A 23 -4.80 -28.94 -4.25
C PRO A 23 -4.40 -27.54 -4.75
N ALA A 24 -5.30 -26.87 -5.45
CA ALA A 24 -5.15 -25.48 -5.80
C ALA A 24 -5.30 -24.68 -4.50
N PHE A 25 -4.20 -24.32 -3.84
CA PHE A 25 -4.22 -23.36 -2.74
C PHE A 25 -4.79 -22.05 -3.30
N GLY A 26 -5.82 -21.50 -2.63
CA GLY A 26 -6.48 -20.27 -3.08
C GLY A 26 -5.46 -19.15 -3.28
N GLN A 27 -5.59 -18.43 -4.39
CA GLN A 27 -4.70 -17.31 -4.71
C GLN A 27 -4.81 -16.22 -3.65
N VAL A 28 -3.68 -15.79 -3.10
CA VAL A 28 -3.60 -14.65 -2.18
C VAL A 28 -3.29 -13.39 -2.98
N LEU A 29 -4.15 -12.38 -2.89
CA LEU A 29 -3.98 -11.08 -3.53
C LEU A 29 -3.62 -10.04 -2.48
N VAL A 30 -2.51 -9.33 -2.68
CA VAL A 30 -2.07 -8.24 -1.80
C VAL A 30 -2.69 -6.93 -2.27
N THR A 31 -3.42 -6.26 -1.38
CA THR A 31 -4.00 -4.93 -1.61
C THR A 31 -3.00 -3.83 -1.25
N ASP A 32 -2.39 -3.94 -0.08
CA ASP A 32 -1.36 -3.04 0.46
C ASP A 32 -0.45 -3.81 1.44
N GLY A 33 0.42 -3.11 2.18
CA GLY A 33 1.40 -3.74 3.06
C GLY A 33 0.82 -4.46 4.30
N ASP A 34 -0.47 -4.31 4.59
CA ASP A 34 -1.13 -4.96 5.73
C ASP A 34 -2.53 -5.50 5.40
N THR A 35 -2.91 -5.54 4.13
CA THR A 35 -4.22 -6.03 3.71
C THR A 35 -4.09 -6.99 2.52
N ILE A 36 -4.69 -8.17 2.66
CA ILE A 36 -4.73 -9.19 1.62
C ILE A 36 -6.17 -9.61 1.31
N ARG A 37 -6.36 -10.27 0.16
CA ARG A 37 -7.57 -11.04 -0.14
C ARG A 37 -7.20 -12.51 -0.28
N TYR A 38 -7.95 -13.36 0.41
CA TYR A 38 -7.75 -14.81 0.36
C TYR A 38 -9.09 -15.50 0.45
N GLN A 39 -9.36 -16.44 -0.45
CA GLN A 39 -10.63 -17.17 -0.54
C GLN A 39 -11.89 -16.28 -0.57
N GLY A 40 -11.80 -15.11 -1.22
CA GLY A 40 -12.87 -14.12 -1.30
C GLY A 40 -12.92 -13.14 -0.13
N GLU A 41 -12.34 -13.47 1.00
CA GLU A 41 -12.32 -12.62 2.19
C GLU A 41 -11.27 -11.52 2.12
N LYS A 42 -11.60 -10.36 2.66
CA LYS A 42 -10.66 -9.25 2.84
C LYS A 42 -10.09 -9.29 4.26
N ILE A 43 -8.81 -9.55 4.36
CA ILE A 43 -8.11 -9.77 5.63
C ILE A 43 -7.16 -8.61 5.89
N ARG A 44 -7.28 -7.98 7.05
CA ARG A 44 -6.30 -7.03 7.57
C ARG A 44 -5.40 -7.73 8.57
N LEU A 45 -4.10 -7.62 8.37
CA LEU A 45 -3.11 -8.17 9.28
C LEU A 45 -3.17 -7.43 10.62
N ASP A 46 -3.63 -8.14 11.66
CA ASP A 46 -3.88 -7.56 12.98
C ASP A 46 -2.61 -7.13 13.71
N GLY A 47 -2.72 -6.04 14.48
CA GLY A 47 -1.65 -5.52 15.33
C GLY A 47 -0.52 -4.80 14.60
N ILE A 48 -0.60 -4.64 13.27
CA ILE A 48 0.37 -3.92 12.47
C ILE A 48 -0.28 -2.79 11.66
N ASP A 49 0.52 -1.81 11.22
CA ASP A 49 0.10 -0.72 10.34
C ASP A 49 1.23 -0.44 9.34
N ALA A 50 1.01 -0.76 8.06
CA ALA A 50 1.98 -0.55 7.00
C ALA A 50 1.83 0.84 6.37
N PRO A 51 2.88 1.39 5.74
CA PRO A 51 2.74 2.58 4.92
C PRO A 51 1.67 2.41 3.85
N GLU A 52 0.87 3.46 3.63
CA GLU A 52 -0.16 3.49 2.58
C GLU A 52 0.47 3.36 1.20
N ILE A 53 -0.23 2.76 0.24
CA ILE A 53 0.32 2.41 -1.09
C ILE A 53 1.04 3.60 -1.77
N ASN A 54 0.51 4.81 -1.64
CA ASN A 54 1.09 6.03 -2.22
C ASN A 54 1.99 6.79 -1.24
N GLN A 55 2.30 6.19 -0.09
CA GLN A 55 3.12 6.84 0.92
C GLN A 55 4.58 6.86 0.51
N GLN A 56 5.21 8.03 0.69
CA GLN A 56 6.62 8.23 0.46
C GLN A 56 7.40 8.33 1.77
N CYS A 57 8.59 7.75 1.73
CA CYS A 57 9.63 7.84 2.74
C CYS A 57 10.86 8.55 2.14
N LYS A 58 11.82 8.96 2.99
CA LYS A 58 13.02 9.69 2.55
C LYS A 58 14.27 9.05 3.14
N THR A 59 15.25 8.75 2.32
CA THR A 59 16.56 8.21 2.74
C THR A 59 17.66 8.96 2.01
N LYS A 60 18.67 9.48 2.73
CA LYS A 60 19.76 10.26 2.14
C LYS A 60 19.27 11.36 1.20
N ASN A 61 18.24 12.11 1.61
CA ASN A 61 17.59 13.18 0.84
C ASN A 61 16.88 12.75 -0.45
N LYS A 62 16.73 11.44 -0.72
CA LYS A 62 15.95 10.90 -1.84
C LYS A 62 14.62 10.33 -1.34
N PHE A 63 13.54 10.65 -2.05
CA PHE A 63 12.23 10.07 -1.81
C PHE A 63 12.09 8.73 -2.51
N TRP A 64 11.32 7.84 -1.90
CA TRP A 64 10.99 6.53 -2.45
C TRP A 64 9.60 6.10 -1.97
N ASN A 65 8.91 5.30 -2.77
CA ASN A 65 7.55 4.86 -2.52
C ASN A 65 7.54 3.70 -1.51
N CYS A 66 7.62 4.02 -0.21
CA CYS A 66 7.72 3.00 0.83
C CYS A 66 6.44 2.19 0.99
N GLY A 67 5.28 2.75 0.71
CA GLY A 67 4.03 2.00 0.73
C GLY A 67 3.98 0.92 -0.35
N ASP A 68 4.36 1.26 -1.58
CA ASP A 68 4.46 0.29 -2.67
C ASP A 68 5.53 -0.78 -2.37
N GLN A 69 6.68 -0.38 -1.81
CA GLN A 69 7.72 -1.33 -1.39
C GLN A 69 7.25 -2.29 -0.29
N ALA A 70 6.47 -1.81 0.69
CA ALA A 70 5.88 -2.66 1.72
C ALA A 70 4.89 -3.68 1.13
N ALA A 71 4.02 -3.24 0.21
CA ALA A 71 3.11 -4.14 -0.52
C ALA A 71 3.88 -5.17 -1.36
N ASN A 72 4.95 -4.75 -2.04
CA ASN A 72 5.79 -5.65 -2.84
C ASN A 72 6.57 -6.65 -1.98
N ALA A 73 7.04 -6.25 -0.79
CA ALA A 73 7.67 -7.15 0.16
C ALA A 73 6.70 -8.27 0.60
N LEU A 74 5.45 -7.91 0.91
CA LEU A 74 4.41 -8.88 1.23
C LEU A 74 4.08 -9.80 0.04
N LYS A 75 3.95 -9.24 -1.19
CA LYS A 75 3.75 -10.03 -2.43
C LYS A 75 4.87 -11.04 -2.65
N ASN A 76 6.12 -10.61 -2.47
CA ASN A 76 7.28 -11.49 -2.65
C ASN A 76 7.33 -12.59 -1.59
N LEU A 77 7.01 -12.27 -0.33
CA LEU A 77 6.89 -13.27 0.73
C LEU A 77 5.86 -14.35 0.36
N ILE A 78 4.66 -13.92 -0.04
CA ILE A 78 3.57 -14.82 -0.43
C ILE A 78 3.98 -15.67 -1.64
N LYS A 79 4.57 -15.06 -2.67
CA LYS A 79 5.05 -15.78 -3.85
C LYS A 79 6.08 -16.85 -3.49
N ASN A 80 7.02 -16.54 -2.61
CA ASN A 80 8.05 -17.47 -2.16
C ASN A 80 7.51 -18.61 -1.28
N LYS A 81 6.27 -18.48 -0.81
CA LYS A 81 5.54 -19.46 0.01
C LYS A 81 4.31 -20.03 -0.70
N SER A 82 4.21 -19.86 -2.03
CA SER A 82 3.05 -20.29 -2.83
C SER A 82 2.74 -21.80 -2.79
N ASN A 83 3.73 -22.62 -2.41
CA ASN A 83 3.57 -24.05 -2.16
C ASN A 83 3.06 -24.38 -0.74
N LYS A 84 2.80 -23.37 0.10
CA LYS A 84 2.31 -23.52 1.47
C LYS A 84 0.87 -23.02 1.58
N LYS A 85 0.10 -23.64 2.46
CA LYS A 85 -1.25 -23.17 2.78
C LYS A 85 -1.15 -21.95 3.68
N LEU A 86 -1.86 -20.87 3.31
CA LEU A 86 -2.05 -19.73 4.19
C LEU A 86 -3.08 -20.10 5.26
N ASN A 87 -2.74 -19.89 6.52
CA ASN A 87 -3.63 -19.97 7.66
C ASN A 87 -3.76 -18.59 8.30
N CYS A 88 -5.00 -18.09 8.49
CA CYS A 88 -5.25 -16.79 9.12
C CYS A 88 -6.21 -17.01 10.30
N GLU A 89 -5.79 -16.57 11.48
CA GLU A 89 -6.52 -16.72 12.74
C GLU A 89 -7.04 -15.35 13.19
N GLY A 90 -8.34 -15.26 13.38
CA GLY A 90 -9.02 -14.05 13.85
C GLY A 90 -10.51 -14.14 13.62
N ILE A 91 -11.28 -13.62 14.57
CA ILE A 91 -12.74 -13.66 14.57
C ILE A 91 -13.37 -12.27 14.51
N SER A 92 -12.57 -11.21 14.65
CA SER A 92 -13.06 -9.83 14.68
C SER A 92 -13.11 -9.24 13.28
N ILE A 93 -14.14 -8.44 13.02
CA ILE A 93 -14.32 -7.71 11.77
C ILE A 93 -14.22 -6.21 12.07
N ASP A 94 -13.44 -5.48 11.28
CA ASP A 94 -13.34 -4.03 11.44
C ASP A 94 -14.54 -3.28 10.80
N LYS A 95 -14.63 -1.98 11.06
CA LYS A 95 -15.70 -1.13 10.51
C LYS A 95 -15.76 -1.04 8.98
N TYR A 96 -14.75 -1.55 8.28
CA TYR A 96 -14.68 -1.61 6.81
C TYR A 96 -14.98 -3.01 6.27
N GLY A 97 -15.45 -3.94 7.12
CA GLY A 97 -15.78 -5.31 6.75
C GLY A 97 -14.57 -6.19 6.50
N ARG A 98 -13.38 -5.85 7.02
CA ARG A 98 -12.18 -6.67 6.91
C ARG A 98 -12.03 -7.55 8.14
N GLN A 99 -11.71 -8.82 7.93
CA GLN A 99 -11.36 -9.73 9.02
C GLN A 99 -9.98 -9.34 9.60
N LEU A 100 -9.93 -9.07 10.89
CA LEU A 100 -8.67 -8.82 11.61
C LEU A 100 -8.02 -10.16 11.96
N SER A 101 -6.85 -10.45 11.38
CA SER A 101 -6.23 -11.77 11.55
C SER A 101 -4.72 -11.71 11.72
N THR A 102 -4.21 -12.68 12.47
CA THR A 102 -2.79 -13.05 12.42
C THR A 102 -2.65 -14.17 11.40
N CYS A 103 -1.82 -13.97 10.38
CA CYS A 103 -1.68 -14.91 9.27
C CYS A 103 -0.31 -15.62 9.29
N PHE A 104 -0.30 -16.88 8.85
CA PHE A 104 0.87 -17.76 8.90
C PHE A 104 1.04 -18.56 7.61
N PHE A 105 2.28 -18.79 7.23
CA PHE A 105 2.69 -19.91 6.38
C PHE A 105 3.48 -20.88 7.24
N ASP A 106 2.93 -22.04 7.58
CA ASP A 106 3.42 -22.93 8.61
C ASP A 106 3.70 -22.13 9.91
N ASP A 107 4.92 -22.14 10.43
CA ASP A 107 5.33 -21.40 11.65
C ASP A 107 5.67 -19.93 11.40
N LEU A 108 5.70 -19.49 10.14
CA LEU A 108 6.06 -18.12 9.79
C LEU A 108 4.87 -17.18 9.98
N ASN A 109 4.90 -16.40 11.05
CA ASN A 109 3.95 -15.31 11.30
C ASN A 109 4.22 -14.14 10.33
N ILE A 110 3.30 -13.91 9.38
CA ILE A 110 3.41 -12.88 8.35
C ILE A 110 3.39 -11.47 8.96
N ASN A 111 2.50 -11.23 9.94
CA ASN A 111 2.37 -9.95 10.62
C ASN A 111 3.70 -9.56 11.30
N LYS A 112 4.28 -10.50 12.03
CA LYS A 112 5.57 -10.33 12.69
C LYS A 112 6.70 -10.12 11.68
N TRP A 113 6.71 -10.88 10.59
CA TRP A 113 7.71 -10.76 9.52
C TRP A 113 7.72 -9.36 8.89
N MET A 114 6.54 -8.78 8.65
CA MET A 114 6.42 -7.43 8.12
C MET A 114 7.05 -6.39 9.06
N ILE A 115 6.85 -6.54 10.37
CA ILE A 115 7.47 -5.69 11.39
C ILE A 115 8.98 -5.88 11.44
N GLU A 116 9.46 -7.13 11.54
CA GLU A 116 10.88 -7.47 11.70
C GLU A 116 11.74 -7.05 10.49
N ASN A 117 11.12 -6.93 9.31
CA ASN A 117 11.77 -6.42 8.12
C ASN A 117 11.51 -4.92 7.88
N GLY A 118 10.85 -4.23 8.80
CA GLY A 118 10.61 -2.81 8.75
C GLY A 118 9.63 -2.36 7.66
N TRP A 119 8.72 -3.24 7.22
CA TRP A 119 7.69 -2.94 6.23
C TRP A 119 6.35 -2.54 6.86
N ALA A 120 6.21 -2.70 8.16
CA ALA A 120 5.08 -2.23 8.94
C ALA A 120 5.52 -1.79 10.34
N LEU A 121 4.65 -1.09 11.05
CA LEU A 121 4.83 -0.65 12.43
C LEU A 121 3.88 -1.40 13.36
N ALA A 122 4.28 -1.59 14.61
CA ALA A 122 3.39 -2.10 15.64
C ALA A 122 2.27 -1.08 15.90
N TYR A 123 1.03 -1.49 15.68
CA TYR A 123 -0.13 -0.62 15.88
C TYR A 123 -0.54 -0.62 17.36
N ARG A 124 0.22 0.12 18.16
CA ARG A 124 0.20 0.12 19.64
C ARG A 124 -1.14 0.48 20.25
N TYR A 125 -2.02 1.16 19.50
CA TYR A 125 -3.37 1.48 19.95
C TYR A 125 -4.21 0.22 20.18
N TYR A 126 -4.00 -0.82 19.37
CA TYR A 126 -4.76 -2.07 19.44
C TYR A 126 -3.96 -3.23 20.04
N SER A 127 -2.62 -3.26 19.88
CA SER A 127 -1.81 -4.38 20.33
C SER A 127 -0.38 -3.97 20.67
N LYS A 128 0.14 -4.54 21.76
CA LYS A 128 1.55 -4.41 22.16
C LYS A 128 2.43 -5.58 21.66
N ARG A 129 1.83 -6.56 20.97
CA ARG A 129 2.44 -7.85 20.61
C ARG A 129 3.74 -7.73 19.83
N TYR A 130 3.87 -6.72 18.97
CA TYR A 130 4.99 -6.60 18.04
C TYR A 130 5.99 -5.47 18.39
N ILE A 131 5.89 -4.85 19.55
CA ILE A 131 6.74 -3.72 19.94
C ILE A 131 8.22 -4.12 19.97
N GLU A 132 8.54 -5.31 20.48
CA GLU A 132 9.92 -5.79 20.55
C GLU A 132 10.50 -6.04 19.16
N SER A 133 9.73 -6.67 18.25
CA SER A 133 10.13 -6.87 16.85
C SER A 133 10.33 -5.54 16.12
N GLU A 134 9.48 -4.54 16.37
CA GLU A 134 9.63 -3.18 15.84
C GLU A 134 10.93 -2.53 16.33
N ASN A 135 11.22 -2.63 17.64
CA ASN A 135 12.44 -2.07 18.21
C ASN A 135 13.70 -2.68 17.58
N LYS A 136 13.71 -3.99 17.33
CA LYS A 136 14.81 -4.68 16.62
C LYS A 136 14.95 -4.18 15.18
N ALA A 137 13.84 -4.08 14.45
CA ALA A 137 13.85 -3.56 13.08
C ALA A 137 14.37 -2.11 13.01
N ARG A 138 13.99 -1.27 13.98
CA ARG A 138 14.43 0.11 14.12
C ARG A 138 15.94 0.20 14.41
N GLN A 139 16.44 -0.59 15.35
CA GLN A 139 17.88 -0.64 15.67
C GLN A 139 18.72 -1.06 14.48
N LEU A 140 18.24 -2.04 13.71
CA LEU A 140 18.87 -2.56 12.50
C LEU A 140 18.61 -1.69 11.26
N LYS A 141 17.86 -0.58 11.38
CA LYS A 141 17.50 0.33 10.29
C LYS A 141 16.87 -0.40 9.10
N LYS A 142 16.06 -1.41 9.34
CA LYS A 142 15.41 -2.19 8.27
C LYS A 142 14.23 -1.44 7.65
N GLY A 143 14.01 -1.67 6.35
CA GLY A 143 12.86 -1.15 5.62
C GLY A 143 12.71 0.38 5.77
N ILE A 144 11.56 0.85 6.28
CA ILE A 144 11.28 2.27 6.47
C ILE A 144 12.17 2.93 7.55
N TRP A 145 12.74 2.14 8.45
CA TRP A 145 13.62 2.64 9.52
C TRP A 145 15.01 3.12 9.05
N GLN A 146 15.34 2.92 7.77
CA GLN A 146 16.58 3.44 7.17
C GLN A 146 16.58 4.96 6.95
N GLY A 147 15.45 5.62 7.17
CA GLY A 147 15.32 7.05 6.93
C GLY A 147 14.13 7.71 7.64
N GLU A 148 13.66 8.81 7.05
CA GLU A 148 12.52 9.57 7.55
C GLU A 148 11.22 9.07 6.93
N PHE A 149 10.18 8.96 7.73
CA PHE A 149 8.83 8.63 7.26
C PHE A 149 7.78 9.27 8.17
N ILE A 150 6.58 9.39 7.66
CA ILE A 150 5.40 9.74 8.45
C ILE A 150 4.74 8.44 8.88
N TYR A 151 4.35 8.33 10.15
CA TYR A 151 3.58 7.18 10.62
C TYR A 151 2.29 7.01 9.80
N PRO A 152 1.89 5.80 9.37
CA PRO A 152 0.75 5.60 8.47
C PRO A 152 -0.54 6.27 8.97
N TRP A 153 -0.83 6.19 10.27
CA TRP A 153 -1.99 6.86 10.87
C TRP A 153 -1.94 8.39 10.80
N ASN A 154 -0.73 8.99 10.77
CA ASN A 154 -0.53 10.42 10.57
C ASN A 154 -0.61 10.79 9.08
N TRP A 155 -0.13 9.92 8.20
CA TRP A 155 -0.27 10.07 6.76
C TRP A 155 -1.75 10.11 6.34
N ARG A 156 -2.58 9.21 6.88
CA ARG A 156 -4.03 9.22 6.67
C ARG A 156 -4.70 10.51 7.16
N LYS A 157 -4.13 11.18 8.17
CA LYS A 157 -4.55 12.51 8.65
C LYS A 157 -3.96 13.67 7.84
N GLY A 158 -3.31 13.41 6.71
CA GLY A 158 -2.77 14.44 5.81
C GLY A 158 -1.34 14.90 6.12
N LYS A 159 -0.65 14.35 7.15
CA LYS A 159 0.77 14.70 7.40
C LYS A 159 1.67 14.18 6.28
N ARG A 160 2.68 14.97 5.90
CA ARG A 160 3.66 14.64 4.83
C ARG A 160 5.07 14.98 5.29
N LEU A 161 6.07 14.35 4.67
CA LEU A 161 7.47 14.73 4.85
C LEU A 161 7.77 16.09 4.23
N ILE A 162 8.78 16.77 4.75
CA ILE A 162 9.11 18.17 4.44
C ILE A 162 9.31 18.47 2.95
N ALA A 163 9.64 17.50 2.09
CA ALA A 163 9.74 17.79 0.66
C ALA A 163 8.39 17.92 -0.07
N HIS A 164 7.32 17.34 0.47
CA HIS A 164 5.97 17.77 0.08
C HIS A 164 5.60 19.12 0.73
N GLN A 165 6.29 19.49 1.82
CA GLN A 165 6.21 20.84 2.40
C GLN A 165 7.11 21.87 1.69
N ASN A 166 8.06 21.45 0.83
CA ASN A 166 8.80 22.39 -0.03
C ASN A 166 7.95 22.93 -1.19
N SER A 167 6.87 22.24 -1.58
CA SER A 167 5.77 22.89 -2.29
C SER A 167 4.96 23.83 -1.37
N GLN A 168 5.05 23.67 -0.04
CA GLN A 168 4.50 24.56 0.98
C GLN A 168 5.50 25.64 1.47
N LYS A 169 6.79 25.62 1.10
CA LYS A 169 7.65 26.80 1.17
C LYS A 169 7.29 27.84 0.12
N CYS A 170 6.64 27.42 -0.92
CA CYS A 170 6.00 28.30 -1.85
C CYS A 170 4.63 28.70 -1.25
N GLN A 171 4.61 29.77 -0.49
CA GLN A 171 3.43 30.21 0.24
C GLN A 171 2.48 31.06 -0.61
N ILE A 172 2.84 31.38 -1.84
CA ILE A 172 2.01 32.16 -2.75
C ILE A 172 1.10 31.24 -3.53
N LYS A 173 -0.21 31.39 -3.35
CA LYS A 173 -1.25 30.61 -4.00
C LYS A 173 -1.61 31.22 -5.35
N GLY A 174 -1.46 30.50 -6.45
CA GLY A 174 -1.90 30.93 -7.77
C GLY A 174 -3.14 30.16 -8.21
N ASN A 175 -4.30 30.82 -8.21
CA ASN A 175 -5.56 30.26 -8.67
C ASN A 175 -6.04 30.89 -9.98
N ILE A 176 -6.84 30.16 -10.74
CA ILE A 176 -7.48 30.64 -11.96
C ILE A 176 -8.94 30.99 -11.64
N SER A 177 -9.31 32.25 -11.82
CA SER A 177 -10.67 32.73 -11.58
C SER A 177 -11.68 32.06 -12.52
N SER A 178 -12.97 32.20 -12.25
CA SER A 178 -14.05 31.76 -13.13
C SER A 178 -14.01 32.40 -14.54
N LYS A 179 -13.31 33.54 -14.67
CA LYS A 179 -13.11 34.27 -15.93
C LYS A 179 -11.78 33.90 -16.61
N GLY A 180 -11.02 32.89 -16.09
CA GLY A 180 -9.75 32.47 -16.64
C GLY A 180 -8.54 33.32 -16.23
N GLU A 181 -8.72 34.31 -15.36
CA GLU A 181 -7.61 35.17 -14.93
C GLU A 181 -6.70 34.41 -13.95
N LYS A 182 -5.40 34.49 -14.17
CA LYS A 182 -4.36 33.94 -13.31
C LYS A 182 -4.03 34.95 -12.20
N ILE A 183 -4.44 34.64 -10.96
CA ILE A 183 -4.29 35.52 -9.82
C ILE A 183 -3.47 34.83 -8.74
N TYR A 184 -2.46 35.52 -8.17
CA TYR A 184 -1.75 34.98 -7.02
C TYR A 184 -2.11 35.72 -5.74
N HIS A 185 -2.07 35.01 -4.62
CA HIS A 185 -2.37 35.50 -3.27
C HIS A 185 -1.17 35.23 -2.39
N THR A 186 -0.71 36.26 -1.69
CA THR A 186 0.33 36.14 -0.65
C THR A 186 -0.33 35.79 0.69
N PRO A 187 0.42 35.24 1.68
CA PRO A 187 -0.14 34.87 3.00
C PRO A 187 -0.87 36.00 3.73
N GLU A 188 -0.48 37.25 3.47
CA GLU A 188 -1.07 38.44 4.07
C GLU A 188 -2.36 38.91 3.36
N GLY A 189 -2.67 38.32 2.20
CA GLY A 189 -3.85 38.68 1.40
C GLY A 189 -5.15 38.21 2.07
N MET A 190 -6.18 39.05 2.02
CA MET A 190 -7.50 38.77 2.67
C MET A 190 -8.12 37.46 2.20
N ASP A 191 -7.99 37.12 0.90
CA ASP A 191 -8.59 35.92 0.34
C ASP A 191 -7.66 34.67 0.42
N TYR A 192 -6.46 34.84 1.02
CA TYR A 192 -5.47 33.76 1.04
C TYR A 192 -5.96 32.46 1.69
N LEU A 193 -6.58 32.56 2.88
CA LEU A 193 -7.06 31.39 3.60
C LEU A 193 -8.18 30.68 2.86
N ASN A 194 -9.01 31.42 2.14
CA ASN A 194 -10.16 30.89 1.41
C ASN A 194 -9.78 30.34 0.02
N THR A 195 -8.61 30.73 -0.51
CA THR A 195 -8.12 30.26 -1.82
C THR A 195 -7.62 28.80 -1.71
N LYS A 196 -8.26 27.91 -2.48
CA LYS A 196 -7.85 26.51 -2.63
C LYS A 196 -7.18 26.33 -3.98
N ILE A 197 -6.08 25.57 -4.04
CA ILE A 197 -5.32 25.30 -5.26
C ILE A 197 -5.74 23.95 -5.85
N SER A 198 -6.11 23.96 -7.13
CA SER A 198 -6.44 22.78 -7.92
C SER A 198 -5.44 22.63 -9.07
N GLU A 199 -4.42 21.80 -8.87
CA GLU A 199 -3.38 21.55 -9.89
C GLU A 199 -3.97 21.00 -11.20
N LYS A 200 -5.09 20.27 -11.12
CA LYS A 200 -5.81 19.78 -12.32
C LYS A 200 -6.32 20.89 -13.23
N LYS A 201 -6.56 22.10 -12.67
CA LYS A 201 -6.96 23.30 -13.42
C LYS A 201 -5.78 24.13 -13.91
N GLY A 202 -4.54 23.69 -13.68
CA GLY A 202 -3.33 24.45 -13.95
C GLY A 202 -2.98 25.48 -12.88
N GLU A 203 -3.69 25.47 -11.74
CA GLU A 203 -3.38 26.28 -10.57
C GLU A 203 -2.14 25.74 -9.88
N ARG A 204 -1.36 26.58 -9.20
CA ARG A 204 -0.08 26.19 -8.61
C ARG A 204 0.35 27.07 -7.45
N TRP A 205 1.36 26.60 -6.75
CA TRP A 205 2.07 27.37 -5.73
C TRP A 205 3.28 28.07 -6.33
N PHE A 206 3.62 29.24 -5.81
CA PHE A 206 4.84 30.00 -6.15
C PHE A 206 5.66 30.28 -4.91
N CYS A 207 6.96 30.24 -5.05
CA CYS A 207 7.91 30.49 -3.94
C CYS A 207 8.22 31.98 -3.78
N SER A 208 7.94 32.80 -4.79
CA SER A 208 8.13 34.26 -4.74
C SER A 208 7.17 34.98 -5.67
N GLU A 209 6.89 36.26 -5.37
CA GLU A 209 6.07 37.11 -6.24
C GLU A 209 6.71 37.29 -7.64
N PRO A 210 8.04 37.53 -7.77
CA PRO A 210 8.70 37.57 -9.06
C PRO A 210 8.50 36.33 -9.92
N GLU A 211 8.50 35.12 -9.29
CA GLU A 211 8.22 33.87 -9.99
C GLU A 211 6.80 33.83 -10.55
N ALA A 212 5.82 34.27 -9.75
CA ALA A 212 4.41 34.31 -10.17
C ALA A 212 4.22 35.30 -11.33
N LEU A 213 4.82 36.49 -11.23
CA LEU A 213 4.77 37.53 -12.28
C LEU A 213 5.42 37.05 -13.57
N ALA A 214 6.61 36.43 -13.51
CA ALA A 214 7.31 35.91 -14.68
C ALA A 214 6.51 34.83 -15.43
N LYS A 215 5.59 34.13 -14.73
CA LYS A 215 4.67 33.14 -15.32
C LYS A 215 3.32 33.72 -15.73
N GLY A 216 3.17 35.03 -15.75
CA GLY A 216 1.95 35.72 -16.19
C GLY A 216 0.80 35.73 -15.19
N TRP A 217 1.13 35.63 -13.90
CA TRP A 217 0.14 35.75 -12.82
C TRP A 217 0.16 37.17 -12.25
N ARG A 218 -0.99 37.74 -11.99
CA ARG A 218 -1.10 39.04 -11.33
C ARG A 218 -1.41 38.92 -9.86
N LYS A 219 -1.02 39.89 -9.05
CA LYS A 219 -1.36 39.95 -7.63
C LYS A 219 -2.85 40.11 -7.42
N SER A 220 -3.38 39.47 -6.38
CA SER A 220 -4.74 39.74 -5.90
C SER A 220 -4.86 41.22 -5.48
N ARG A 221 -6.01 41.81 -5.75
CA ARG A 221 -6.32 43.19 -5.33
C ARG A 221 -6.79 43.31 -3.90
N ARG A 222 -6.98 42.16 -3.22
CA ARG A 222 -7.48 42.10 -1.83
C ARG A 222 -6.51 41.28 -0.97
#